data_7ee37118ec8e48aaae5c15e54fe3f875
#
_entry.id   7ee37118ec8e48aaae5c15e54fe3f875
#
_cell.length_a   1.000
_cell.length_b   1.000
_cell.length_c   1.000
_cell.angle_alpha   90.00
_cell.angle_beta   90.00
_cell.angle_gamma   90.00
#
_symmetry.space_group_name_H-M   'P 1'
#
loop_
_entity.id
_entity.type
_entity.pdbx_description
1 polymer ?
#
loop_
_entity_poly.entity_id
_entity_poly.type
_entity_poly.pdbx_seq_one_letter_code
_entity_poly.pdbx_strand_id
1 'polypeptide(L)'
;DLRATYRIENKHIVKPTLQFQGGIKPSTITLADIACFVPEFSKFKDALQLHLQFSGTSTSARIHDLEFKTQSGSLLLRANGRVSDWDRMLRWKASISALKISGDGIGEVSRNLGKRISIPKEVLRLGDIYYIGEVYGAGKKAGTRGQLKTGVGEVAIKAEKAGDELKASI
;
A
#
# COMPACT_ATOMS: atom_id res chain seq x y z
N ASP A 1 -5.69 -18.67 2.23
CA ASP A 1 -4.72 -19.79 2.25
C ASP A 1 -3.33 -19.26 2.51
N LEU A 2 -2.56 -19.94 3.38
CA LEU A 2 -1.15 -19.67 3.64
C LEU A 2 -0.38 -20.99 3.61
N ARG A 3 0.73 -21.02 2.89
CA ARG A 3 1.66 -22.15 2.86
C ARG A 3 3.07 -21.65 3.15
N ALA A 4 3.82 -22.40 3.97
CA ALA A 4 5.22 -22.14 4.21
C ALA A 4 6.03 -23.42 4.08
N THR A 5 7.21 -23.32 3.50
CA THR A 5 8.19 -24.42 3.36
C THR A 5 9.51 -23.95 3.93
N TYR A 6 10.15 -24.79 4.75
CA TYR A 6 11.43 -24.49 5.37
C TYR A 6 12.16 -25.77 5.74
N ARG A 7 13.47 -25.68 5.92
CA ARG A 7 14.30 -26.77 6.45
C ARG A 7 14.57 -26.54 7.94
N ILE A 8 14.56 -27.63 8.71
CA ILE A 8 14.94 -27.60 10.12
C ILE A 8 16.27 -28.31 10.28
N GLU A 9 17.22 -27.65 10.94
CA GLU A 9 18.49 -28.24 11.36
C GLU A 9 18.71 -27.90 12.84
N ASN A 10 19.06 -28.91 13.66
CA ASN A 10 19.27 -28.76 15.09
C ASN A 10 18.10 -28.06 15.81
N LYS A 11 16.87 -28.39 15.48
CA LYS A 11 15.60 -27.79 15.99
C LYS A 11 15.41 -26.30 15.68
N HIS A 12 16.19 -25.73 14.75
CA HIS A 12 16.05 -24.35 14.29
C HIS A 12 15.69 -24.29 12.82
N ILE A 13 14.86 -23.31 12.45
CA ILE A 13 14.54 -23.03 11.05
C ILE A 13 15.79 -22.45 10.37
N VAL A 14 16.21 -23.09 9.28
CA VAL A 14 17.29 -22.58 8.43
C VAL A 14 16.70 -21.41 7.60
N LYS A 15 16.85 -20.19 8.08
CA LYS A 15 16.25 -18.96 7.51
C LYS A 15 16.35 -18.85 5.99
N PRO A 16 17.50 -19.10 5.34
CA PRO A 16 17.60 -19.00 3.88
C PRO A 16 16.69 -19.96 3.11
N THR A 17 16.17 -21.00 3.76
CA THR A 17 15.27 -21.98 3.13
C THR A 17 13.79 -21.66 3.30
N LEU A 18 13.45 -20.64 4.10
CA LEU A 18 12.06 -20.24 4.31
C LEU A 18 11.49 -19.67 3.00
N GLN A 19 10.43 -20.29 2.54
CA GLN A 19 9.58 -19.80 1.46
C GLN A 19 8.14 -19.80 1.94
N PHE A 20 7.40 -18.77 1.59
CA PHE A 20 5.99 -18.71 1.92
C PHE A 20 5.19 -18.16 0.73
N GLN A 21 3.95 -18.57 0.65
CA GLN A 21 2.97 -18.02 -0.28
C GLN A 21 1.61 -18.04 0.35
N GLY A 22 0.78 -17.10 -0.02
CA GLY A 22 -0.57 -17.03 0.50
C GLY A 22 -1.45 -16.08 -0.28
N GLY A 23 -2.71 -16.07 0.11
CA GLY A 23 -3.68 -15.16 -0.48
C GLY A 23 -4.95 -15.06 0.34
N ILE A 24 -5.59 -13.92 0.18
CA ILE A 24 -6.93 -13.61 0.63
C ILE A 24 -7.78 -13.52 -0.63
N LYS A 25 -8.75 -14.42 -0.78
CA LYS A 25 -9.77 -14.33 -1.84
C LYS A 25 -10.58 -13.05 -1.61
N PRO A 26 -11.24 -12.49 -2.64
CA PRO A 26 -12.09 -11.32 -2.47
C PRO A 26 -13.02 -11.51 -1.26
N SER A 27 -12.79 -10.74 -0.23
CA SER A 27 -13.45 -10.87 1.07
C SER A 27 -13.72 -9.49 1.65
N THR A 28 -14.85 -9.38 2.35
CA THR A 28 -15.12 -8.19 3.16
C THR A 28 -14.50 -8.38 4.54
N ILE A 29 -13.62 -7.49 4.91
CA ILE A 29 -12.93 -7.49 6.21
C ILE A 29 -13.02 -6.10 6.84
N THR A 30 -12.82 -6.01 8.14
CA THR A 30 -12.46 -4.75 8.78
C THR A 30 -10.95 -4.74 9.04
N LEU A 31 -10.28 -3.60 8.86
CA LEU A 31 -8.85 -3.53 9.19
C LEU A 31 -8.60 -3.75 10.68
N ALA A 32 -9.60 -3.48 11.52
CA ALA A 32 -9.55 -3.79 12.94
C ALA A 32 -9.34 -5.30 13.20
N ASP A 33 -9.84 -6.17 12.31
CA ASP A 33 -9.69 -7.63 12.47
C ASP A 33 -8.23 -8.10 12.30
N ILE A 34 -7.42 -7.31 11.61
CA ILE A 34 -5.99 -7.60 11.41
C ILE A 34 -5.08 -6.68 12.26
N ALA A 35 -5.67 -5.92 13.19
CA ALA A 35 -4.94 -5.02 14.09
C ALA A 35 -3.98 -5.75 15.04
N CYS A 36 -4.14 -7.06 15.25
CA CYS A 36 -3.18 -7.88 15.98
C CYS A 36 -1.79 -7.91 15.31
N PHE A 37 -1.72 -7.70 13.99
CA PHE A 37 -0.47 -7.64 13.24
C PHE A 37 0.01 -6.20 13.01
N VAL A 38 -0.92 -5.25 12.88
CA VAL A 38 -0.64 -3.82 12.63
C VAL A 38 -1.55 -2.99 13.53
N PRO A 39 -1.08 -2.61 14.74
CA PRO A 39 -1.89 -1.95 15.76
C PRO A 39 -2.60 -0.67 15.29
N GLU A 40 -2.02 0.05 14.34
CA GLU A 40 -2.59 1.26 13.73
C GLU A 40 -3.95 0.99 13.07
N PHE A 41 -4.19 -0.22 12.62
CA PHE A 41 -5.44 -0.60 11.95
C PHE A 41 -6.63 -0.76 12.91
N SER A 42 -6.40 -0.81 14.22
CA SER A 42 -7.47 -0.87 15.23
C SER A 42 -8.45 0.32 15.15
N LYS A 43 -8.00 1.43 14.59
CA LYS A 43 -8.79 2.65 14.40
C LYS A 43 -9.67 2.62 13.15
N PHE A 44 -9.39 1.71 12.24
CA PHE A 44 -10.11 1.57 10.97
C PHE A 44 -11.37 0.73 11.20
N LYS A 45 -12.53 1.37 11.26
CA LYS A 45 -13.81 0.74 11.61
C LYS A 45 -14.62 0.32 10.39
N ASP A 46 -14.35 0.93 9.24
CA ASP A 46 -15.15 0.68 8.04
C ASP A 46 -14.73 -0.65 7.41
N ALA A 47 -15.73 -1.38 6.95
CA ALA A 47 -15.48 -2.61 6.21
C ALA A 47 -14.93 -2.30 4.81
N LEU A 48 -14.02 -3.14 4.36
CA LEU A 48 -13.42 -3.05 3.05
C LEU A 48 -13.43 -4.39 2.34
N GLN A 49 -13.40 -4.33 1.03
CA GLN A 49 -13.11 -5.48 0.19
C GLN A 49 -11.60 -5.56 -0.01
N LEU A 50 -11.04 -6.72 0.30
CA LEU A 50 -9.63 -7.01 0.12
C LEU A 50 -9.47 -8.28 -0.70
N HIS A 51 -8.63 -8.19 -1.72
CA HIS A 51 -8.02 -9.32 -2.42
C HIS A 51 -6.50 -9.18 -2.35
N LEU A 52 -5.80 -10.25 -2.02
CA LEU A 52 -4.34 -10.22 -1.89
C LEU A 52 -3.75 -11.57 -2.29
N GLN A 53 -2.72 -11.55 -3.12
CA GLN A 53 -1.86 -12.70 -3.42
C GLN A 53 -0.40 -12.32 -3.21
N PHE A 54 0.31 -13.13 -2.45
CA PHE A 54 1.69 -12.85 -2.12
C PHE A 54 2.54 -14.11 -2.02
N SER A 55 3.84 -13.94 -2.19
CA SER A 55 4.85 -14.95 -1.91
C SER A 55 6.13 -14.29 -1.41
N GLY A 56 7.00 -15.08 -0.79
CA GLY A 56 8.24 -14.51 -0.28
C GLY A 56 9.20 -15.54 0.29
N THR A 57 10.26 -15.00 0.83
CA THR A 57 11.37 -15.69 1.50
C THR A 57 11.66 -15.03 2.84
N SER A 58 12.69 -15.48 3.53
CA SER A 58 13.13 -14.85 4.79
C SER A 58 13.55 -13.38 4.65
N THR A 59 13.90 -12.91 3.44
CA THR A 59 14.45 -11.55 3.22
C THR A 59 13.69 -10.73 2.19
N SER A 60 12.67 -11.32 1.54
CA SER A 60 11.92 -10.65 0.49
C SER A 60 10.48 -11.14 0.40
N ALA A 61 9.59 -10.26 -0.04
CA ALA A 61 8.22 -10.61 -0.39
C ALA A 61 7.79 -9.94 -1.69
N ARG A 62 6.93 -10.61 -2.42
CA ARG A 62 6.26 -10.10 -3.62
C ARG A 62 4.76 -10.14 -3.41
N ILE A 63 4.12 -9.02 -3.64
CA ILE A 63 2.68 -8.90 -3.79
C ILE A 63 2.39 -9.05 -5.28
N HIS A 64 1.74 -10.15 -5.67
CA HIS A 64 1.40 -10.43 -7.06
C HIS A 64 0.18 -9.65 -7.49
N ASP A 65 -0.80 -9.57 -6.58
CA ASP A 65 -2.04 -8.85 -6.79
C ASP A 65 -2.57 -8.34 -5.45
N LEU A 66 -2.92 -7.06 -5.42
CA LEU A 66 -3.59 -6.39 -4.32
C LEU A 66 -4.75 -5.59 -4.90
N GLU A 67 -5.96 -5.88 -4.45
CA GLU A 67 -7.10 -5.01 -4.61
C GLU A 67 -7.66 -4.67 -3.24
N PHE A 68 -7.82 -3.38 -3.01
CA PHE A 68 -8.35 -2.81 -1.79
C PHE A 68 -9.43 -1.79 -2.16
N LYS A 69 -10.62 -1.92 -1.60
CA LYS A 69 -11.74 -1.05 -1.92
C LYS A 69 -12.61 -0.82 -0.68
N THR A 70 -12.96 0.43 -0.39
CA THR A 70 -13.97 0.75 0.62
C THR A 70 -15.37 0.38 0.14
N GLN A 71 -16.28 0.08 1.05
CA GLN A 71 -17.68 -0.22 0.69
C GLN A 71 -18.38 0.95 0.02
N SER A 72 -18.05 2.18 0.41
CA SER A 72 -18.54 3.41 -0.21
C SER A 72 -18.07 3.59 -1.65
N GLY A 73 -16.99 2.88 -2.05
CA GLY A 73 -16.29 3.11 -3.32
C GLY A 73 -15.49 4.40 -3.37
N SER A 74 -15.35 5.09 -2.24
CA SER A 74 -14.60 6.33 -2.09
C SER A 74 -13.09 6.15 -2.27
N LEU A 75 -12.60 4.93 -2.01
CA LEU A 75 -11.21 4.53 -2.20
C LEU A 75 -11.12 3.19 -2.93
N LEU A 76 -10.33 3.13 -3.98
CA LEU A 76 -9.93 1.91 -4.68
C LEU A 76 -8.42 1.95 -4.89
N LEU A 77 -7.72 0.88 -4.55
CA LEU A 77 -6.31 0.66 -4.87
C LEU A 77 -6.14 -0.70 -5.53
N ARG A 78 -5.48 -0.71 -6.69
CA ARG A 78 -4.96 -1.93 -7.33
C ARG A 78 -3.47 -1.79 -7.53
N ALA A 79 -2.72 -2.73 -7.02
CA ALA A 79 -1.27 -2.67 -7.07
C ALA A 79 -0.64 -4.06 -7.07
N ASN A 80 0.59 -4.12 -7.52
CA ASN A 80 1.51 -5.21 -7.27
C ASN A 80 2.86 -4.64 -6.85
N GLY A 81 3.74 -5.47 -6.29
CA GLY A 81 5.01 -4.93 -5.85
C GLY A 81 5.91 -5.95 -5.19
N ARG A 82 7.05 -5.47 -4.72
CA ARG A 82 8.00 -6.28 -3.96
C ARG A 82 8.67 -5.46 -2.88
N VAL A 83 9.04 -6.16 -1.84
CA VAL A 83 9.86 -5.67 -0.73
C VAL A 83 11.05 -6.61 -0.59
N SER A 84 12.24 -6.11 -0.38
CA SER A 84 13.46 -6.91 -0.20
C SER A 84 14.40 -6.27 0.80
N ASP A 85 15.36 -7.07 1.24
CA ASP A 85 16.48 -6.66 2.10
C ASP A 85 16.03 -6.01 3.42
N TRP A 86 14.91 -6.48 3.98
CA TRP A 86 14.37 -5.92 5.22
C TRP A 86 15.24 -6.18 6.46
N ASP A 87 16.19 -7.11 6.34
CA ASP A 87 17.19 -7.42 7.35
C ASP A 87 18.43 -6.49 7.30
N ARG A 88 18.56 -5.69 6.23
CA ARG A 88 19.69 -4.76 6.01
C ARG A 88 19.18 -3.36 5.72
N MET A 89 18.86 -3.10 4.47
CA MET A 89 18.32 -1.83 4.03
C MET A 89 17.06 -2.08 3.22
N LEU A 90 15.91 -1.91 3.86
CA LEU A 90 14.60 -2.09 3.25
C LEU A 90 14.54 -1.42 1.88
N ARG A 91 14.22 -2.21 0.85
CA ARG A 91 13.95 -1.75 -0.50
C ARG A 91 12.55 -2.19 -0.88
N TRP A 92 11.80 -1.31 -1.50
CA TRP A 92 10.48 -1.64 -1.96
C TRP A 92 10.15 -0.93 -3.27
N LYS A 93 9.34 -1.57 -4.08
CA LYS A 93 8.80 -1.01 -5.31
C LYS A 93 7.39 -1.55 -5.51
N ALA A 94 6.44 -0.68 -5.85
CA ALA A 94 5.10 -1.08 -6.23
C ALA A 94 4.67 -0.38 -7.52
N SER A 95 3.95 -1.13 -8.37
CA SER A 95 3.24 -0.61 -9.52
C SER A 95 1.78 -0.46 -9.14
N ILE A 96 1.26 0.75 -9.21
CA ILE A 96 -0.13 1.10 -8.96
C ILE A 96 -0.83 1.14 -10.32
N SER A 97 -1.65 0.12 -10.61
CA SER A 97 -2.44 0.05 -11.83
C SER A 97 -3.71 0.87 -11.76
N ALA A 98 -4.21 1.11 -10.55
CA ALA A 98 -5.32 2.02 -10.30
C ALA A 98 -5.30 2.48 -8.84
N LEU A 99 -5.30 3.78 -8.61
CA LEU A 99 -5.68 4.40 -7.35
C LEU A 99 -6.79 5.39 -7.67
N LYS A 100 -7.93 5.24 -7.02
CA LYS A 100 -9.03 6.21 -7.05
C LYS A 100 -9.30 6.68 -5.63
N ILE A 101 -9.38 7.98 -5.44
CA ILE A 101 -9.82 8.60 -4.18
C ILE A 101 -10.87 9.62 -4.54
N SER A 102 -12.11 9.44 -4.07
CA SER A 102 -13.15 10.46 -4.24
C SER A 102 -12.90 11.64 -3.29
N GLY A 103 -13.54 12.79 -3.57
CA GLY A 103 -13.43 13.96 -2.70
C GLY A 103 -13.79 13.65 -1.24
N ASP A 104 -14.78 12.79 -0.99
CA ASP A 104 -15.16 12.35 0.35
C ASP A 104 -14.21 11.27 0.93
N GLY A 105 -13.53 10.51 0.05
CA GLY A 105 -12.66 9.41 0.43
C GLY A 105 -11.47 9.84 1.29
N ILE A 106 -10.93 11.04 1.05
CA ILE A 106 -9.84 11.58 1.87
C ILE A 106 -10.36 11.81 3.31
N GLY A 107 -11.57 12.34 3.45
CA GLY A 107 -12.21 12.55 4.75
C GLY A 107 -12.51 11.22 5.46
N GLU A 108 -12.95 10.20 4.72
CA GLU A 108 -13.21 8.85 5.23
C GLU A 108 -11.93 8.21 5.77
N VAL A 109 -10.84 8.21 5.00
CA VAL A 109 -9.53 7.70 5.44
C VAL A 109 -9.02 8.46 6.67
N SER A 110 -9.16 9.79 6.68
CA SER A 110 -8.73 10.63 7.80
C SER A 110 -9.49 10.29 9.10
N ARG A 111 -10.81 10.13 9.02
CA ARG A 111 -11.63 9.72 10.19
C ARG A 111 -11.24 8.34 10.70
N ASN A 112 -11.05 7.38 9.79
CA ASN A 112 -10.68 6.00 10.13
C ASN A 112 -9.30 5.91 10.79
N LEU A 113 -8.34 6.73 10.36
CA LEU A 113 -7.02 6.79 10.98
C LEU A 113 -7.00 7.59 12.31
N GLY A 114 -8.13 8.16 12.72
CA GLY A 114 -8.23 8.98 13.92
C GLY A 114 -7.40 10.27 13.86
N LYS A 115 -7.04 10.69 12.66
CA LYS A 115 -6.30 11.94 12.40
C LYS A 115 -7.24 12.92 11.72
N ARG A 116 -7.40 14.12 12.29
CA ARG A 116 -8.05 15.22 11.60
C ARG A 116 -7.04 15.83 10.62
N ILE A 117 -7.07 15.35 9.38
CA ILE A 117 -6.29 15.98 8.31
C ILE A 117 -7.13 17.16 7.81
N SER A 118 -6.63 18.38 8.00
CA SER A 118 -7.24 19.55 7.38
C SER A 118 -6.91 19.49 5.88
N ILE A 119 -7.92 19.20 5.07
CA ILE A 119 -7.78 19.15 3.62
C ILE A 119 -7.99 20.58 3.09
N PRO A 120 -7.00 21.16 2.40
CA PRO A 120 -7.18 22.47 1.76
C PRO A 120 -8.38 22.44 0.80
N LYS A 121 -9.13 23.55 0.75
CA LYS A 121 -10.31 23.67 -0.12
C LYS A 121 -9.97 23.46 -1.60
N GLU A 122 -8.74 23.79 -1.97
CA GLU A 122 -8.18 23.63 -3.30
C GLU A 122 -8.12 22.13 -3.68
N VAL A 123 -7.75 21.27 -2.74
CA VAL A 123 -7.72 19.80 -2.96
C VAL A 123 -9.13 19.24 -3.10
N LEU A 124 -10.09 19.73 -2.32
CA LEU A 124 -11.49 19.31 -2.45
C LEU A 124 -12.10 19.69 -3.81
N ARG A 125 -11.64 20.78 -4.43
CA ARG A 125 -12.08 21.23 -5.76
C ARG A 125 -11.55 20.36 -6.89
N LEU A 126 -10.51 19.54 -6.64
CA LEU A 126 -9.98 18.61 -7.66
C LEU A 126 -10.96 17.49 -7.99
N GLY A 127 -11.99 17.27 -7.16
CA GLY A 127 -12.94 16.17 -7.34
C GLY A 127 -12.29 14.81 -7.09
N ASP A 128 -12.67 13.82 -7.90
CA ASP A 128 -12.06 12.50 -7.84
C ASP A 128 -10.60 12.56 -8.32
N ILE A 129 -9.72 11.93 -7.57
CA ILE A 129 -8.30 11.80 -7.87
C ILE A 129 -8.04 10.38 -8.35
N TYR A 130 -7.40 10.26 -9.51
CA TYR A 130 -6.94 8.99 -10.07
C TYR A 130 -5.43 9.05 -10.22
N TYR A 131 -4.75 7.97 -9.85
CA TYR A 131 -3.32 7.83 -10.05
C TYR A 131 -2.97 6.46 -10.62
N ILE A 132 -2.07 6.45 -11.60
CA ILE A 132 -1.44 5.26 -12.17
C ILE A 132 0.07 5.53 -12.21
N GLY A 133 0.88 4.59 -11.71
CA GLY A 133 2.31 4.80 -11.71
C GLY A 133 3.08 3.85 -10.82
N GLU A 134 4.29 4.23 -10.52
CA GLU A 134 5.19 3.48 -9.66
C GLU A 134 5.53 4.28 -8.40
N VAL A 135 5.62 3.58 -7.29
CA VAL A 135 6.18 4.10 -6.03
C VAL A 135 7.33 3.20 -5.60
N TYR A 136 8.39 3.77 -5.07
CA TYR A 136 9.59 3.02 -4.71
C TYR A 136 10.34 3.67 -3.55
N GLY A 137 11.15 2.88 -2.89
CA GLY A 137 11.99 3.40 -1.81
C GLY A 137 13.16 2.48 -1.45
N ALA A 138 14.16 3.07 -0.83
CA ALA A 138 15.32 2.38 -0.28
C ALA A 138 15.85 3.16 0.92
N GLY A 139 15.80 2.57 2.11
CA GLY A 139 16.19 3.24 3.34
C GLY A 139 15.38 4.53 3.57
N LYS A 140 16.07 5.67 3.59
CA LYS A 140 15.44 7.00 3.78
C LYS A 140 15.02 7.69 2.45
N LYS A 141 15.22 7.02 1.33
CA LYS A 141 14.82 7.54 0.02
C LYS A 141 13.48 6.94 -0.39
N ALA A 142 12.61 7.76 -0.94
CA ALA A 142 11.35 7.33 -1.54
C ALA A 142 11.03 8.19 -2.76
N GLY A 143 10.32 7.61 -3.72
CA GLY A 143 9.92 8.36 -4.90
C GLY A 143 8.66 7.79 -5.54
N THR A 144 8.11 8.58 -6.43
CA THR A 144 6.97 8.21 -7.26
C THR A 144 7.14 8.76 -8.66
N ARG A 145 6.60 8.06 -9.65
CA ARG A 145 6.50 8.48 -11.04
C ARG A 145 5.22 7.92 -11.62
N GLY A 146 4.39 8.79 -12.18
CA GLY A 146 3.13 8.35 -12.74
C GLY A 146 2.30 9.49 -13.32
N GLN A 147 1.05 9.17 -13.57
CA GLN A 147 0.03 10.10 -14.07
C GLN A 147 -1.02 10.31 -13.01
N LEU A 148 -1.33 11.56 -12.74
CA LEU A 148 -2.40 12.00 -11.86
C LEU A 148 -3.49 12.64 -12.72
N LYS A 149 -4.72 12.13 -12.60
CA LYS A 149 -5.90 12.68 -13.24
C LYS A 149 -6.88 13.16 -12.18
N THR A 150 -7.42 14.34 -12.36
CA THR A 150 -8.41 14.97 -11.48
C THR A 150 -9.56 15.54 -12.29
N GLY A 151 -10.57 16.06 -11.65
CA GLY A 151 -11.67 16.77 -12.32
C GLY A 151 -11.26 18.02 -13.10
N VAL A 152 -10.07 18.56 -12.81
CA VAL A 152 -9.56 19.80 -13.47
C VAL A 152 -8.47 19.52 -14.52
N GLY A 153 -8.02 18.28 -14.67
CA GLY A 153 -7.01 17.93 -15.66
C GLY A 153 -6.17 16.71 -15.33
N GLU A 154 -5.20 16.44 -16.19
CA GLU A 154 -4.27 15.32 -16.07
C GLU A 154 -2.83 15.85 -16.12
N VAL A 155 -1.95 15.27 -15.31
CA VAL A 155 -0.56 15.70 -15.18
C VAL A 155 0.35 14.52 -14.91
N ALA A 156 1.54 14.52 -15.54
CA ALA A 156 2.60 13.59 -15.19
C ALA A 156 3.34 14.11 -13.95
N ILE A 157 3.51 13.28 -12.96
CA ILE A 157 4.24 13.61 -11.74
C ILE A 157 5.47 12.73 -11.56
N LYS A 158 6.55 13.36 -11.12
CA LYS A 158 7.71 12.71 -10.58
C LYS A 158 8.11 13.41 -9.28
N ALA A 159 8.18 12.67 -8.19
CA ALA A 159 8.63 13.19 -6.91
C ALA A 159 9.61 12.23 -6.27
N GLU A 160 10.65 12.79 -5.64
CA GLU A 160 11.68 12.05 -4.93
C GLU A 160 11.96 12.73 -3.60
N LYS A 161 11.98 11.95 -2.53
CA LYS A 161 12.34 12.39 -1.19
C LYS A 161 13.62 11.67 -0.76
N ALA A 162 14.59 12.43 -0.24
CA ALA A 162 15.83 11.90 0.33
C ALA A 162 16.10 12.61 1.66
N GLY A 163 15.85 11.93 2.79
CA GLY A 163 15.85 12.57 4.09
C GLY A 163 14.76 13.63 4.19
N ASP A 164 15.13 14.88 4.45
CA ASP A 164 14.19 16.03 4.56
C ASP A 164 14.01 16.78 3.23
N GLU A 165 14.81 16.47 2.23
CA GLU A 165 14.73 17.10 0.92
C GLU A 165 13.66 16.43 0.04
N LEU A 166 12.75 17.22 -0.52
CA LEU A 166 11.72 16.80 -1.49
C LEU A 166 11.95 17.53 -2.81
N LYS A 167 12.13 16.76 -3.89
CA LYS A 167 12.17 17.26 -5.27
C LYS A 167 10.94 16.75 -6.00
N ALA A 168 10.19 17.65 -6.62
CA ALA A 168 9.04 17.31 -7.42
C ALA A 168 9.09 18.04 -8.76
N SER A 169 8.66 17.37 -9.82
CA SER A 169 8.41 17.94 -11.15
C SER A 169 7.04 17.51 -11.65
N ILE A 170 6.40 18.41 -12.32
CA ILE A 170 5.06 18.28 -12.92
C ILE A 170 5.23 18.50 -14.41
#